data_d15c59a34ae50e21f77e52ed064d619b
#
_entry.id   d15c59a34ae50e21f77e52ed064d619b
#
_cell.length_a   1.000
_cell.length_b   1.000
_cell.length_c   1.000
_cell.angle_alpha   90.00
_cell.angle_beta   90.00
_cell.angle_gamma   90.00
#
_symmetry.space_group_name_H-M   'P 1'
#
loop_
_entity.id
_entity.type
_entity.pdbx_description
1 polymer ?
#
loop_
_entity_poly.entity_id
_entity_poly.type
_entity_poly.pdbx_seq_one_letter_code
_entity_poly.pdbx_strand_id
1 'polypeptide(L)'
;MKYFSYFFSVAALFICIGLTGCVNLNIASSEQQENYTLKRLFPTDINPSVSFDESIIASPLLDYSQGKPLILVSVSNGIIAALNGDTGKVDWQINAPTPEGQTTQLISTPVIIDHKLVILYQCLDKGVRTSHRLAVIDLAKKQLDPTFPVLILSAEKLTTDGINSVKFNPPTAFSHSALKHAPKPDSKLGYVYAAFGNSGDEQPYHGWLFEIDMEAWRANNSESQQKPKKNTISNVLLTTPESQCPVTKAYGNQEMICGGGIWTPPGPQIYPSDDTFEIFVPTGNGQINLKRHDYANTIMRLKPGLQFDASCDTQLCANFDPLNPDRACIASCKNLFIPRLLENDTPLQPATGECDNKAYAECLAWMDYDLGGSAPVKIQMENGLSVLVQPSKDGGVFLIDAKHLGTQYDRLQIVDVCGTKTDQCKLSWMGMIVTQPVHTTINEEPIVVIPTFVPDKTHPAGMVALKIVLENGQPKFKRFWQFPQTSNLDALKLFRSHPSLPTINKQSASANEIVWIVDINQNGTIYGVRIKDGALVAKQTLKGAGRPLSTPLIFSNNIYVASIMPGTNKAMIEAYRIEITKN
;
A
#
# COMPACT_ATOMS: atom_id res chain seq x y z
N MET A 1 -42.92 -21.15 1.32
CA MET A 1 -42.25 -21.72 0.16
C MET A 1 -41.00 -22.42 0.64
N LYS A 2 -40.83 -23.68 0.25
CA LYS A 2 -40.01 -24.71 0.91
C LYS A 2 -38.52 -24.47 0.71
N TYR A 3 -37.76 -24.43 1.80
CA TYR A 3 -36.30 -24.57 1.82
C TYR A 3 -35.96 -26.06 1.67
N PHE A 4 -35.09 -26.37 0.70
CA PHE A 4 -34.42 -27.68 0.59
C PHE A 4 -33.01 -27.54 1.19
N SER A 5 -32.84 -28.19 2.35
CA SER A 5 -31.54 -28.40 2.99
C SER A 5 -31.01 -29.76 2.51
N TYR A 6 -29.84 -29.75 1.84
CA TYR A 6 -29.10 -30.97 1.54
C TYR A 6 -28.12 -31.27 2.67
N PHE A 7 -28.46 -32.26 3.47
CA PHE A 7 -27.52 -32.95 4.37
C PHE A 7 -26.74 -33.98 3.56
N PHE A 8 -25.43 -33.86 3.47
CA PHE A 8 -24.57 -34.97 3.08
C PHE A 8 -24.21 -35.78 4.32
N SER A 9 -24.82 -36.95 4.46
CA SER A 9 -24.40 -37.93 5.45
C SER A 9 -23.18 -38.68 4.96
N VAL A 10 -22.07 -38.57 5.72
CA VAL A 10 -20.92 -39.45 5.56
C VAL A 10 -21.28 -40.79 6.19
N ALA A 11 -21.50 -41.80 5.37
CA ALA A 11 -21.70 -43.17 5.83
C ALA A 11 -20.35 -43.79 6.17
N ALA A 12 -20.08 -43.99 7.45
CA ALA A 12 -18.96 -44.80 7.91
C ALA A 12 -19.32 -46.29 7.73
N LEU A 13 -18.61 -46.97 6.83
CA LEU A 13 -18.73 -48.41 6.64
C LEU A 13 -17.87 -49.14 7.68
N PHE A 14 -18.48 -49.72 8.70
CA PHE A 14 -17.80 -50.61 9.64
C PHE A 14 -17.75 -52.03 9.10
N ILE A 15 -16.56 -52.52 8.78
CA ILE A 15 -16.33 -53.97 8.53
C ILE A 15 -15.72 -54.56 9.80
N CYS A 16 -16.52 -55.31 10.57
CA CYS A 16 -16.01 -56.12 11.66
C CYS A 16 -15.64 -57.51 11.16
N ILE A 17 -14.36 -57.84 11.10
CA ILE A 17 -13.86 -59.20 10.98
C ILE A 17 -13.29 -59.58 12.35
N GLY A 18 -13.81 -60.65 12.90
CA GLY A 18 -13.59 -61.07 14.27
C GLY A 18 -12.12 -61.30 14.64
N LEU A 19 -11.85 -61.05 15.94
CA LEU A 19 -10.66 -61.28 16.71
C LEU A 19 -9.55 -60.21 16.60
N THR A 20 -9.52 -59.40 17.68
CA THR A 20 -8.41 -58.57 18.14
C THR A 20 -7.98 -57.39 17.26
N GLY A 21 -8.53 -56.20 17.59
CA GLY A 21 -7.95 -54.91 17.21
C GLY A 21 -8.77 -54.15 16.16
N CYS A 22 -9.55 -53.14 16.62
CA CYS A 22 -10.10 -52.12 15.72
C CYS A 22 -8.94 -51.22 15.25
N VAL A 23 -8.55 -51.37 13.99
CA VAL A 23 -7.66 -50.41 13.33
C VAL A 23 -8.52 -49.29 12.76
N ASN A 24 -8.42 -48.09 13.34
CA ASN A 24 -8.99 -46.90 12.73
C ASN A 24 -8.17 -46.59 11.44
N LEU A 25 -8.70 -47.01 10.31
CA LEU A 25 -8.23 -46.51 9.03
C LEU A 25 -8.74 -45.07 8.87
N ASN A 26 -7.96 -44.09 9.35
CA ASN A 26 -8.06 -42.72 8.89
C ASN A 26 -7.72 -42.76 7.39
N ILE A 27 -8.72 -42.81 6.52
CA ILE A 27 -8.55 -42.45 5.12
C ILE A 27 -8.30 -40.93 5.13
N ALA A 28 -7.06 -40.52 5.30
CA ALA A 28 -6.62 -39.20 4.93
C ALA A 28 -6.95 -39.06 3.45
N SER A 29 -7.98 -38.29 3.12
CA SER A 29 -8.19 -37.84 1.75
C SER A 29 -6.89 -37.20 1.33
N SER A 30 -6.16 -37.81 0.41
CA SER A 30 -4.99 -37.17 -0.21
C SER A 30 -5.53 -35.91 -0.88
N GLU A 31 -5.33 -34.74 -0.24
CA GLU A 31 -5.57 -33.47 -0.91
C GLU A 31 -4.75 -33.51 -2.20
N GLN A 32 -5.42 -33.57 -3.34
CA GLN A 32 -4.78 -33.53 -4.64
C GLN A 32 -3.98 -32.23 -4.71
N GLN A 33 -2.67 -32.35 -4.86
CA GLN A 33 -1.78 -31.21 -4.95
C GLN A 33 -2.06 -30.52 -6.29
N GLU A 34 -2.72 -29.36 -6.22
CA GLU A 34 -2.94 -28.51 -7.39
C GLU A 34 -1.61 -27.83 -7.77
N ASN A 35 -1.17 -28.02 -9.00
CA ASN A 35 -0.05 -27.30 -9.59
C ASN A 35 -0.59 -26.21 -10.51
N TYR A 36 0.02 -25.06 -10.48
CA TYR A 36 -0.36 -23.90 -11.28
C TYR A 36 0.73 -23.60 -12.31
N THR A 37 0.33 -23.46 -13.55
CA THR A 37 1.21 -23.02 -14.63
C THR A 37 0.79 -21.66 -15.14
N LEU A 38 1.75 -20.83 -15.53
CA LEU A 38 1.52 -19.50 -16.09
C LEU A 38 1.81 -19.54 -17.59
N LYS A 39 0.76 -19.59 -18.39
CA LYS A 39 0.86 -19.54 -19.85
C LYS A 39 0.83 -18.09 -20.33
N ARG A 40 1.90 -17.64 -20.99
CA ARG A 40 1.97 -16.27 -21.50
C ARG A 40 0.91 -16.03 -22.58
N LEU A 41 0.11 -14.98 -22.42
CA LEU A 41 -0.85 -14.49 -23.40
C LEU A 41 -0.23 -13.47 -24.34
N PHE A 42 0.52 -12.52 -23.77
CA PHE A 42 1.33 -11.54 -24.49
C PHE A 42 2.48 -11.02 -23.58
N PRO A 43 3.65 -10.58 -24.14
CA PRO A 43 3.97 -10.59 -25.55
C PRO A 43 4.32 -12.00 -26.07
N THR A 44 3.82 -12.32 -27.24
CA THR A 44 4.15 -13.52 -28.00
C THR A 44 4.43 -13.13 -29.46
N ASP A 45 4.88 -14.06 -30.30
CA ASP A 45 5.10 -13.79 -31.73
C ASP A 45 3.80 -13.41 -32.46
N ILE A 46 2.66 -13.96 -32.00
CA ILE A 46 1.33 -13.68 -32.56
C ILE A 46 0.74 -12.40 -31.97
N ASN A 47 0.95 -12.16 -30.67
CA ASN A 47 0.48 -11.00 -29.94
C ASN A 47 1.69 -10.23 -29.38
N PRO A 48 2.37 -9.41 -30.18
CA PRO A 48 3.45 -8.57 -29.68
C PRO A 48 2.86 -7.56 -28.69
N SER A 49 3.53 -7.37 -27.56
CA SER A 49 3.11 -6.35 -26.60
C SER A 49 3.32 -4.96 -27.19
N VAL A 50 2.39 -4.06 -26.90
CA VAL A 50 2.63 -2.64 -27.13
C VAL A 50 3.66 -2.15 -26.13
N SER A 51 4.68 -1.44 -26.61
CA SER A 51 5.67 -0.78 -25.78
C SER A 51 5.38 0.72 -25.70
N PHE A 52 5.61 1.29 -24.51
CA PHE A 52 5.55 2.71 -24.25
C PHE A 52 6.97 3.24 -24.05
N ASP A 53 7.27 4.43 -24.58
CA ASP A 53 8.61 5.01 -24.53
C ASP A 53 9.07 5.41 -23.13
N GLU A 54 8.16 5.39 -22.13
CA GLU A 54 8.41 5.73 -20.76
C GLU A 54 7.88 4.68 -19.78
N SER A 55 8.23 4.81 -18.52
CA SER A 55 7.89 3.87 -17.45
C SER A 55 6.40 3.80 -17.15
N ILE A 56 5.93 2.62 -16.72
CA ILE A 56 4.65 2.43 -16.05
C ILE A 56 4.95 2.24 -14.56
N ILE A 57 4.71 3.27 -13.74
CA ILE A 57 4.95 3.24 -12.29
C ILE A 57 3.65 2.92 -11.56
N ALA A 58 2.56 3.53 -11.98
CA ALA A 58 1.22 3.27 -11.48
C ALA A 58 0.81 1.81 -11.70
N SER A 59 0.04 1.25 -10.77
CA SER A 59 -0.52 -0.09 -10.94
C SER A 59 -1.54 -0.13 -12.07
N PRO A 60 -1.56 -1.18 -12.90
CA PRO A 60 -2.60 -1.35 -13.92
C PRO A 60 -3.97 -1.56 -13.26
N LEU A 61 -5.03 -1.04 -13.89
CA LEU A 61 -6.40 -1.17 -13.43
C LEU A 61 -7.24 -1.95 -14.44
N LEU A 62 -8.37 -2.50 -13.97
CA LEU A 62 -9.33 -3.19 -14.82
C LEU A 62 -10.53 -2.29 -15.09
N ASP A 63 -10.88 -2.11 -16.36
CA ASP A 63 -12.21 -1.67 -16.80
C ASP A 63 -12.93 -2.84 -17.49
N TYR A 64 -14.06 -3.24 -16.94
CA TYR A 64 -14.93 -4.29 -17.50
C TYR A 64 -16.32 -3.76 -17.85
N SER A 65 -16.49 -2.45 -17.90
CA SER A 65 -17.78 -1.78 -18.08
C SER A 65 -18.49 -2.12 -19.40
N GLN A 66 -17.73 -2.50 -20.43
CA GLN A 66 -18.24 -2.84 -21.77
C GLN A 66 -18.28 -4.36 -22.05
N GLY A 67 -18.21 -5.20 -21.01
CA GLY A 67 -18.25 -6.67 -21.14
C GLY A 67 -16.97 -7.29 -21.72
N LYS A 68 -15.91 -6.49 -21.90
CA LYS A 68 -14.57 -6.94 -22.31
C LYS A 68 -13.54 -6.42 -21.30
N PRO A 69 -12.56 -7.23 -20.91
CA PRO A 69 -11.51 -6.77 -20.03
C PRO A 69 -10.60 -5.77 -20.76
N LEU A 70 -10.58 -4.53 -20.29
CA LEU A 70 -9.61 -3.53 -20.69
C LEU A 70 -8.66 -3.28 -19.52
N ILE A 71 -7.37 -3.38 -19.81
CA ILE A 71 -6.32 -3.10 -18.84
C ILE A 71 -5.91 -1.64 -19.02
N LEU A 72 -6.26 -0.82 -18.04
CA LEU A 72 -5.92 0.60 -18.04
C LEU A 72 -4.49 0.78 -17.54
N VAL A 73 -3.69 1.47 -18.30
CA VAL A 73 -2.28 1.70 -18.05
C VAL A 73 -2.01 3.20 -18.04
N SER A 74 -1.35 3.66 -16.98
CA SER A 74 -0.90 5.04 -16.86
C SER A 74 0.62 5.09 -17.04
N VAL A 75 1.06 5.70 -18.12
CA VAL A 75 2.48 5.85 -18.45
C VAL A 75 3.02 7.14 -17.84
N SER A 76 4.26 7.14 -17.40
CA SER A 76 4.83 8.26 -16.66
C SER A 76 4.88 9.57 -17.45
N ASN A 77 4.87 9.53 -18.77
CA ASN A 77 4.81 10.73 -19.62
C ASN A 77 3.39 11.30 -19.82
N GLY A 78 2.39 10.79 -19.09
CA GLY A 78 1.01 11.27 -19.13
C GLY A 78 0.10 10.58 -20.15
N ILE A 79 0.57 9.53 -20.82
CA ILE A 79 -0.28 8.67 -21.66
C ILE A 79 -1.12 7.77 -20.75
N ILE A 80 -2.42 7.74 -21.00
CA ILE A 80 -3.37 6.78 -20.46
C ILE A 80 -3.84 5.90 -21.61
N ALA A 81 -3.58 4.59 -21.54
CA ALA A 81 -3.96 3.63 -22.55
C ALA A 81 -4.84 2.54 -21.98
N ALA A 82 -5.81 2.08 -22.77
CA ALA A 82 -6.58 0.87 -22.51
C ALA A 82 -6.12 -0.23 -23.45
N LEU A 83 -5.68 -1.35 -22.87
CA LEU A 83 -5.24 -2.51 -23.63
C LEU A 83 -6.32 -3.59 -23.55
N ASN A 84 -6.58 -4.25 -24.67
CA ASN A 84 -7.40 -5.46 -24.67
C ASN A 84 -6.73 -6.53 -23.82
N GLY A 85 -7.41 -7.05 -22.81
CA GLY A 85 -6.86 -7.98 -21.83
C GLY A 85 -6.46 -9.35 -22.40
N ASP A 86 -7.01 -9.74 -23.55
CA ASP A 86 -6.68 -11.02 -24.18
C ASP A 86 -5.50 -10.92 -25.16
N THR A 87 -5.32 -9.76 -25.80
CA THR A 87 -4.34 -9.59 -26.88
C THR A 87 -3.23 -8.59 -26.61
N GLY A 88 -3.37 -7.74 -25.60
CA GLY A 88 -2.42 -6.66 -25.32
C GLY A 88 -2.43 -5.50 -26.31
N LYS A 89 -3.32 -5.51 -27.30
CA LYS A 89 -3.44 -4.42 -28.29
C LYS A 89 -4.10 -3.20 -27.67
N VAL A 90 -3.65 -1.99 -28.05
CA VAL A 90 -4.29 -0.75 -27.63
C VAL A 90 -5.69 -0.67 -28.23
N ASP A 91 -6.70 -0.49 -27.39
CA ASP A 91 -8.07 -0.19 -27.79
C ASP A 91 -8.26 1.32 -27.95
N TRP A 92 -7.74 2.10 -27.02
CA TRP A 92 -7.69 3.57 -27.09
C TRP A 92 -6.54 4.11 -26.22
N GLN A 93 -6.14 5.35 -26.52
CA GLN A 93 -5.22 6.10 -25.65
C GLN A 93 -5.55 7.58 -25.63
N ILE A 94 -5.23 8.26 -24.53
CA ILE A 94 -5.47 9.67 -24.25
C ILE A 94 -4.24 10.24 -23.57
N ASN A 95 -3.90 11.50 -23.87
CA ASN A 95 -2.87 12.21 -23.14
C ASN A 95 -3.50 13.03 -22.00
N ALA A 96 -2.84 13.08 -20.85
CA ALA A 96 -3.19 14.00 -19.77
C ALA A 96 -3.12 15.47 -20.29
N PRO A 97 -4.09 16.33 -19.93
CA PRO A 97 -4.09 17.72 -20.39
C PRO A 97 -2.87 18.50 -19.84
N THR A 98 -1.92 18.80 -20.72
CA THR A 98 -0.64 19.44 -20.37
C THR A 98 -0.59 20.86 -20.94
N PRO A 99 -0.21 21.90 -20.17
CA PRO A 99 0.02 23.22 -20.68
C PRO A 99 1.10 23.25 -21.77
N GLU A 100 0.98 24.18 -22.70
CA GLU A 100 1.97 24.38 -23.73
C GLU A 100 3.37 24.62 -23.15
N GLY A 101 4.38 23.98 -23.71
CA GLY A 101 5.78 24.08 -23.28
C GLY A 101 6.13 23.30 -22.02
N GLN A 102 5.19 22.63 -21.37
CA GLN A 102 5.45 21.78 -20.20
C GLN A 102 5.43 20.30 -20.56
N THR A 103 6.05 19.49 -19.71
CA THR A 103 5.97 18.02 -19.74
C THR A 103 5.09 17.52 -18.61
N THR A 104 4.57 16.32 -18.75
CA THR A 104 3.73 15.65 -17.74
C THR A 104 4.50 14.50 -17.09
N GLN A 105 4.27 14.32 -15.79
CA GLN A 105 4.66 13.10 -15.09
C GLN A 105 3.44 12.52 -14.34
N LEU A 106 3.07 11.28 -14.67
CA LEU A 106 1.98 10.53 -14.04
C LEU A 106 2.55 9.27 -13.39
N ILE A 107 2.53 9.23 -12.05
CA ILE A 107 3.11 8.15 -11.24
C ILE A 107 2.14 7.61 -10.20
N SER A 108 1.13 8.40 -9.83
CA SER A 108 0.06 7.99 -8.93
C SER A 108 -0.87 7.00 -9.60
N THR A 109 -1.22 5.92 -8.92
CA THR A 109 -2.24 4.98 -9.42
C THR A 109 -3.60 5.67 -9.42
N PRO A 110 -4.30 5.72 -10.57
CA PRO A 110 -5.63 6.32 -10.70
C PRO A 110 -6.70 5.56 -9.94
N VAL A 111 -7.91 6.12 -9.92
CA VAL A 111 -9.10 5.44 -9.38
C VAL A 111 -10.27 5.47 -10.37
N ILE A 112 -11.02 4.36 -10.44
CA ILE A 112 -12.23 4.24 -11.25
C ILE A 112 -13.44 4.45 -10.36
N ILE A 113 -14.35 5.35 -10.79
CA ILE A 113 -15.59 5.71 -10.08
C ILE A 113 -16.70 5.86 -11.12
N ASP A 114 -17.74 5.07 -11.03
CA ASP A 114 -18.93 5.17 -11.92
C ASP A 114 -18.54 5.36 -13.40
N HIS A 115 -17.74 4.45 -13.96
CA HIS A 115 -17.21 4.49 -15.35
C HIS A 115 -16.34 5.70 -15.69
N LYS A 116 -15.78 6.36 -14.70
CA LYS A 116 -14.85 7.48 -14.86
C LYS A 116 -13.51 7.13 -14.25
N LEU A 117 -12.44 7.42 -14.96
CA LEU A 117 -11.07 7.29 -14.45
C LEU A 117 -10.59 8.68 -14.00
N VAL A 118 -10.33 8.81 -12.71
CA VAL A 118 -9.72 10.02 -12.15
C VAL A 118 -8.22 9.82 -12.10
N ILE A 119 -7.47 10.72 -12.75
CA ILE A 119 -5.99 10.70 -12.79
C ILE A 119 -5.43 11.88 -12.02
N LEU A 120 -4.31 11.64 -11.30
CA LEU A 120 -3.47 12.67 -10.70
C LEU A 120 -2.14 12.71 -11.42
N TYR A 121 -1.75 13.87 -11.91
CA TYR A 121 -0.50 14.07 -12.63
C TYR A 121 0.13 15.42 -12.27
N GLN A 122 1.42 15.53 -12.50
CA GLN A 122 2.17 16.76 -12.30
C GLN A 122 2.70 17.30 -13.62
N CYS A 123 2.69 18.63 -13.76
CA CYS A 123 3.28 19.32 -14.91
C CYS A 123 4.63 19.90 -14.52
N LEU A 124 5.58 19.79 -15.43
CA LEU A 124 6.96 20.24 -15.21
C LEU A 124 7.36 21.24 -16.31
N ASP A 125 7.99 22.33 -15.91
CA ASP A 125 8.73 23.23 -16.79
C ASP A 125 10.23 23.04 -16.52
N LYS A 126 10.98 22.63 -17.56
CA LYS A 126 12.41 22.36 -17.47
C LYS A 126 12.81 21.45 -16.30
N GLY A 127 11.97 20.45 -16.01
CA GLY A 127 12.19 19.46 -14.94
C GLY A 127 11.74 19.91 -13.54
N VAL A 128 11.28 21.15 -13.37
CA VAL A 128 10.73 21.65 -12.10
C VAL A 128 9.21 21.48 -12.11
N ARG A 129 8.63 20.89 -11.05
CA ARG A 129 7.19 20.75 -10.90
C ARG A 129 6.53 22.11 -10.74
N THR A 130 5.60 22.45 -11.61
CA THR A 130 4.86 23.72 -11.60
C THR A 130 3.47 23.59 -11.03
N SER A 131 2.85 22.42 -11.16
CA SER A 131 1.51 22.16 -10.65
C SER A 131 1.23 20.66 -10.52
N HIS A 132 0.33 20.33 -9.59
CA HIS A 132 -0.33 19.03 -9.51
C HIS A 132 -1.78 19.18 -9.94
N ARG A 133 -2.25 18.29 -10.80
CA ARG A 133 -3.53 18.41 -11.48
C ARG A 133 -4.31 17.11 -11.45
N LEU A 134 -5.62 17.25 -11.37
CA LEU A 134 -6.56 16.15 -11.59
C LEU A 134 -7.31 16.35 -12.89
N ALA A 135 -7.57 15.25 -13.58
CA ALA A 135 -8.46 15.19 -14.73
C ALA A 135 -9.32 13.93 -14.68
N VAL A 136 -10.44 13.95 -15.36
CA VAL A 136 -11.38 12.83 -15.43
C VAL A 136 -11.52 12.37 -16.86
N ILE A 137 -11.43 11.06 -17.07
CA ILE A 137 -11.66 10.40 -18.36
C ILE A 137 -12.96 9.63 -18.27
N ASP A 138 -13.87 9.88 -19.21
CA ASP A 138 -15.07 9.08 -19.41
C ASP A 138 -14.69 7.79 -20.15
N LEU A 139 -14.71 6.66 -19.45
CA LEU A 139 -14.29 5.37 -19.98
C LEU A 139 -15.24 4.87 -21.09
N ALA A 140 -16.52 5.20 -21.01
CA ALA A 140 -17.48 4.81 -22.02
C ALA A 140 -17.29 5.59 -23.32
N LYS A 141 -16.96 6.89 -23.22
CA LYS A 141 -16.72 7.77 -24.38
C LYS A 141 -15.27 7.77 -24.86
N LYS A 142 -14.34 7.20 -24.05
CA LYS A 142 -12.91 7.11 -24.36
C LYS A 142 -12.28 8.49 -24.62
N GLN A 143 -12.63 9.47 -23.78
CA GLN A 143 -12.17 10.86 -23.89
C GLN A 143 -12.15 11.56 -22.54
N LEU A 144 -11.46 12.69 -22.46
CA LEU A 144 -11.58 13.57 -21.29
C LEU A 144 -13.06 13.96 -21.08
N ASP A 145 -13.51 13.89 -19.83
CA ASP A 145 -14.88 14.26 -19.48
C ASP A 145 -15.01 15.79 -19.37
N PRO A 146 -15.68 16.46 -20.31
CA PRO A 146 -15.78 17.93 -20.32
C PRO A 146 -16.59 18.47 -19.14
N THR A 147 -17.32 17.62 -18.42
CA THR A 147 -18.06 18.06 -17.22
C THR A 147 -17.17 18.21 -15.99
N PHE A 148 -15.91 17.75 -16.06
CA PHE A 148 -14.89 17.93 -15.03
C PHE A 148 -13.72 18.74 -15.60
N PRO A 149 -13.69 20.05 -15.43
CA PRO A 149 -12.55 20.87 -15.86
C PRO A 149 -11.29 20.43 -15.11
N VAL A 150 -10.13 20.59 -15.74
CA VAL A 150 -8.85 20.27 -15.07
C VAL A 150 -8.77 21.02 -13.74
N LEU A 151 -8.59 20.26 -12.65
CA LEU A 151 -8.46 20.80 -11.30
C LEU A 151 -6.99 20.94 -10.92
N ILE A 152 -6.54 22.17 -10.68
CA ILE A 152 -5.20 22.45 -10.16
C ILE A 152 -5.28 22.43 -8.62
N LEU A 153 -4.46 21.59 -7.99
CA LEU A 153 -4.42 21.50 -6.54
C LEU A 153 -3.63 22.65 -5.95
N SER A 154 -4.23 23.33 -5.00
CA SER A 154 -3.62 24.40 -4.20
C SER A 154 -4.27 24.42 -2.82
N ALA A 155 -3.51 24.76 -1.81
CA ALA A 155 -3.98 24.91 -0.44
C ALA A 155 -3.09 25.87 0.35
N GLU A 156 -3.67 26.46 1.36
CA GLU A 156 -2.99 27.22 2.41
C GLU A 156 -3.65 26.89 3.74
N LYS A 157 -2.84 26.56 4.75
CA LYS A 157 -3.29 26.24 6.11
C LYS A 157 -2.56 27.11 7.10
N LEU A 158 -3.29 27.61 8.08
CA LEU A 158 -2.67 28.30 9.21
C LEU A 158 -1.86 27.32 10.06
N THR A 159 -0.75 27.84 10.60
CA THR A 159 -0.03 27.19 11.70
C THR A 159 -0.93 27.05 12.92
N THR A 160 -0.60 26.16 13.86
CA THR A 160 -1.43 25.91 15.05
C THR A 160 -1.61 27.14 15.91
N ASP A 161 -0.59 28.01 15.96
CA ASP A 161 -0.65 29.30 16.67
C ASP A 161 -1.48 30.37 15.93
N GLY A 162 -1.90 30.10 14.69
CA GLY A 162 -2.68 31.01 13.86
C GLY A 162 -1.94 32.23 13.36
N ILE A 163 -0.61 32.31 13.54
CA ILE A 163 0.21 33.49 13.18
C ILE A 163 0.70 33.41 11.74
N ASN A 164 1.13 32.21 11.32
CA ASN A 164 1.71 31.98 10.00
C ASN A 164 0.81 31.07 9.17
N SER A 165 1.16 30.88 7.92
CA SER A 165 0.52 29.91 7.04
C SER A 165 1.54 29.07 6.29
N VAL A 166 1.17 27.83 6.02
CA VAL A 166 1.91 26.90 5.15
C VAL A 166 1.14 26.77 3.85
N LYS A 167 1.81 27.01 2.74
CA LYS A 167 1.26 26.88 1.39
C LYS A 167 1.70 25.57 0.75
N PHE A 168 0.77 24.92 0.06
CA PHE A 168 1.10 23.78 -0.78
C PHE A 168 2.09 24.21 -1.87
N ASN A 169 3.27 23.60 -1.88
CA ASN A 169 4.37 23.97 -2.77
C ASN A 169 4.62 22.86 -3.81
N PRO A 170 4.17 23.03 -5.07
CA PRO A 170 4.32 22.01 -6.10
C PRO A 170 5.77 21.52 -6.33
N PRO A 171 6.82 22.39 -6.35
CA PRO A 171 8.19 21.94 -6.51
C PRO A 171 8.66 20.90 -5.50
N THR A 172 8.29 21.03 -4.24
CA THR A 172 8.68 20.10 -3.18
C THR A 172 7.65 18.98 -2.92
N ALA A 173 6.40 19.17 -3.32
CA ALA A 173 5.37 18.16 -3.20
C ALA A 173 5.56 17.05 -4.25
N PHE A 174 5.31 15.79 -3.85
CA PHE A 174 5.41 14.65 -4.73
C PHE A 174 4.32 13.63 -4.41
N SER A 175 3.54 13.24 -5.41
CA SER A 175 2.51 12.21 -5.25
C SER A 175 2.91 10.92 -5.92
N HIS A 176 3.31 9.94 -5.10
CA HIS A 176 3.47 8.54 -5.50
C HIS A 176 2.30 7.68 -5.02
N SER A 177 1.58 8.17 -4.02
CA SER A 177 0.41 7.51 -3.44
C SER A 177 -0.71 7.33 -4.45
N ALA A 178 -1.35 6.16 -4.42
CA ALA A 178 -2.56 5.90 -5.20
C ALA A 178 -3.70 6.84 -4.77
N LEU A 179 -4.50 7.28 -5.73
CA LEU A 179 -5.76 7.94 -5.44
C LEU A 179 -6.69 6.96 -4.71
N LYS A 180 -7.47 7.48 -3.77
CA LYS A 180 -8.49 6.71 -3.06
C LYS A 180 -9.86 7.32 -3.24
N HIS A 181 -10.85 6.46 -3.24
CA HIS A 181 -12.26 6.86 -3.32
C HIS A 181 -12.98 6.49 -2.03
N ALA A 182 -13.84 7.39 -1.54
CA ALA A 182 -14.78 7.10 -0.48
C ALA A 182 -16.21 7.48 -0.87
N PRO A 183 -17.21 6.73 -0.37
CA PRO A 183 -18.60 7.05 -0.62
C PRO A 183 -18.99 8.37 0.05
N LYS A 184 -19.99 9.03 -0.52
CA LYS A 184 -20.68 10.17 0.08
C LYS A 184 -22.16 9.85 0.11
N PRO A 185 -22.87 10.09 1.24
CA PRO A 185 -24.32 9.93 1.26
C PRO A 185 -24.99 10.66 0.08
N ASP A 186 -25.95 10.01 -0.55
CA ASP A 186 -26.73 10.55 -1.67
C ASP A 186 -25.93 10.95 -2.92
N SER A 187 -24.70 10.43 -3.07
CA SER A 187 -23.85 10.63 -4.24
C SER A 187 -23.33 9.31 -4.81
N LYS A 188 -23.33 9.18 -6.15
CA LYS A 188 -22.67 8.06 -6.83
C LYS A 188 -21.17 8.28 -7.01
N LEU A 189 -20.72 9.54 -6.99
CA LEU A 189 -19.34 9.91 -7.26
C LEU A 189 -18.47 10.00 -6.01
N GLY A 190 -19.04 10.41 -4.87
CA GLY A 190 -18.32 10.45 -3.61
C GLY A 190 -17.15 11.43 -3.57
N TYR A 191 -16.12 11.05 -2.80
CA TYR A 191 -14.90 11.82 -2.60
C TYR A 191 -13.69 11.10 -3.20
N VAL A 192 -12.75 11.89 -3.73
CA VAL A 192 -11.40 11.41 -4.10
C VAL A 192 -10.36 12.01 -3.17
N TYR A 193 -9.42 11.19 -2.73
CA TYR A 193 -8.31 11.59 -1.87
C TYR A 193 -7.01 11.55 -2.65
N ALA A 194 -6.25 12.66 -2.59
CA ALA A 194 -4.93 12.81 -3.18
C ALA A 194 -3.90 13.15 -2.09
N ALA A 195 -2.89 12.31 -1.93
CA ALA A 195 -1.89 12.42 -0.89
C ALA A 195 -0.52 12.82 -1.46
N PHE A 196 0.25 13.58 -0.66
CA PHE A 196 1.54 14.10 -1.06
C PHE A 196 2.58 13.94 0.06
N GLY A 197 3.75 13.49 -0.33
CA GLY A 197 4.97 13.56 0.43
C GLY A 197 5.99 14.44 -0.28
N ASN A 198 7.26 14.04 -0.21
CA ASN A 198 8.36 14.68 -0.92
C ASN A 198 9.19 13.61 -1.64
N SER A 199 9.96 14.03 -2.63
CA SER A 199 10.92 13.18 -3.33
C SER A 199 12.32 13.55 -2.89
N GLY A 200 12.95 12.75 -2.02
CA GLY A 200 14.33 12.94 -1.57
C GLY A 200 14.47 13.83 -0.33
N ASP A 201 13.40 14.03 0.44
CA ASP A 201 13.38 14.78 1.70
C ASP A 201 14.00 16.20 1.60
N GLU A 202 13.77 16.84 0.47
CA GLU A 202 14.21 18.22 0.25
C GLU A 202 13.39 19.19 1.08
N GLN A 203 14.01 19.82 2.07
CA GLN A 203 13.36 20.75 2.99
C GLN A 203 13.18 22.16 2.40
N PRO A 204 12.17 22.93 2.84
CA PRO A 204 11.07 22.49 3.72
C PRO A 204 9.99 21.76 2.94
N TYR A 205 9.47 20.66 3.48
CA TYR A 205 8.30 19.98 2.93
C TYR A 205 7.32 19.56 4.02
N HIS A 206 6.11 19.20 3.63
CA HIS A 206 5.03 18.76 4.51
C HIS A 206 4.22 17.65 3.86
N GLY A 207 3.58 16.83 4.67
CA GLY A 207 2.56 15.91 4.20
C GLY A 207 1.23 16.62 3.98
N TRP A 208 0.60 16.37 2.84
CA TRP A 208 -0.70 16.92 2.48
C TRP A 208 -1.66 15.82 2.08
N LEU A 209 -2.92 15.96 2.48
CA LEU A 209 -4.02 15.14 1.99
C LEU A 209 -5.17 16.05 1.56
N PHE A 210 -5.56 15.93 0.31
CA PHE A 210 -6.68 16.68 -0.28
C PHE A 210 -7.90 15.77 -0.36
N GLU A 211 -9.06 16.29 0.02
CA GLU A 211 -10.37 15.68 -0.22
C GLU A 211 -11.09 16.46 -1.32
N ILE A 212 -11.41 15.78 -2.40
CA ILE A 212 -12.06 16.34 -3.58
C ILE A 212 -13.50 15.82 -3.66
N ASP A 213 -14.48 16.72 -3.55
CA ASP A 213 -15.89 16.40 -3.75
C ASP A 213 -16.20 16.33 -5.26
N MET A 214 -16.39 15.12 -5.75
CA MET A 214 -16.62 14.86 -7.17
C MET A 214 -17.92 15.48 -7.70
N GLU A 215 -18.98 15.53 -6.88
CA GLU A 215 -20.24 16.18 -7.27
C GLU A 215 -20.08 17.71 -7.33
N ALA A 216 -19.37 18.30 -6.39
CA ALA A 216 -19.07 19.72 -6.41
C ALA A 216 -18.17 20.07 -7.60
N TRP A 217 -17.19 19.23 -7.93
CA TRP A 217 -16.33 19.42 -9.08
C TRP A 217 -17.13 19.43 -10.38
N ARG A 218 -18.00 18.44 -10.59
CA ARG A 218 -18.88 18.37 -11.76
C ARG A 218 -19.84 19.55 -11.83
N ALA A 219 -20.45 19.95 -10.72
CA ALA A 219 -21.42 21.04 -10.66
C ALA A 219 -20.82 22.42 -10.98
N ASN A 220 -19.53 22.63 -10.69
CA ASN A 220 -18.85 23.90 -10.97
C ASN A 220 -18.61 24.17 -12.47
N ASN A 221 -18.79 23.17 -13.32
CA ASN A 221 -18.73 23.33 -14.77
C ASN A 221 -20.11 23.63 -15.42
N SER A 222 -21.22 23.52 -14.68
CA SER A 222 -22.52 23.87 -15.20
C SER A 222 -22.67 25.39 -15.32
N GLU A 223 -22.97 25.90 -16.52
CA GLU A 223 -23.09 27.32 -16.86
C GLU A 223 -24.24 28.07 -16.14
N SER A 224 -24.95 27.43 -15.24
CA SER A 224 -25.99 28.07 -14.43
C SER A 224 -25.37 28.96 -13.35
N GLN A 225 -25.08 30.19 -13.69
CA GLN A 225 -24.46 31.25 -12.89
C GLN A 225 -25.24 31.68 -11.63
N GLN A 226 -26.30 30.99 -11.23
CA GLN A 226 -27.17 31.43 -10.10
C GLN A 226 -26.97 30.66 -8.79
N LYS A 227 -26.10 29.63 -8.73
CA LYS A 227 -25.80 28.93 -7.48
C LYS A 227 -24.38 29.27 -7.00
N PRO A 228 -24.19 29.46 -5.67
CA PRO A 228 -22.85 29.67 -5.15
C PRO A 228 -21.94 28.48 -5.55
N LYS A 229 -20.74 28.78 -6.06
CA LYS A 229 -19.75 27.76 -6.43
C LYS A 229 -19.44 26.89 -5.20
N LYS A 230 -19.68 25.60 -5.28
CA LYS A 230 -19.30 24.66 -4.24
C LYS A 230 -17.78 24.50 -4.27
N ASN A 231 -17.15 24.36 -3.09
CA ASN A 231 -15.74 24.07 -3.00
C ASN A 231 -15.46 22.67 -3.55
N THR A 232 -14.78 22.58 -4.67
CA THR A 232 -14.35 21.30 -5.26
C THR A 232 -13.34 20.60 -4.34
N ILE A 233 -12.34 21.32 -3.85
CA ILE A 233 -11.49 20.86 -2.75
C ILE A 233 -12.28 21.13 -1.47
N SER A 234 -12.90 20.08 -0.92
CA SER A 234 -13.77 20.22 0.24
C SER A 234 -12.99 20.37 1.53
N ASN A 235 -11.91 19.64 1.67
CA ASN A 235 -11.04 19.66 2.85
C ASN A 235 -9.58 19.41 2.49
N VAL A 236 -8.67 19.87 3.35
CA VAL A 236 -7.24 19.64 3.26
C VAL A 236 -6.66 19.40 4.64
N LEU A 237 -5.89 18.33 4.77
CA LEU A 237 -5.08 18.05 5.95
C LEU A 237 -3.62 18.43 5.67
N LEU A 238 -3.00 19.08 6.65
CA LEU A 238 -1.55 19.33 6.74
C LEU A 238 -1.03 18.56 7.95
N THR A 239 -0.04 17.68 7.75
CA THR A 239 0.40 16.77 8.81
C THR A 239 1.33 17.40 9.83
N THR A 240 2.07 18.44 9.44
CA THR A 240 3.09 19.10 10.28
C THR A 240 3.00 20.62 10.16
N PRO A 241 1.97 21.27 10.74
CA PRO A 241 1.72 22.69 10.55
C PRO A 241 2.78 23.62 11.18
N GLU A 242 3.47 23.17 12.22
CA GLU A 242 4.46 23.99 12.95
C GLU A 242 5.90 23.62 12.66
N SER A 243 6.16 22.54 11.91
CA SER A 243 7.50 22.08 11.67
C SER A 243 8.28 23.11 10.85
N GLN A 244 9.22 23.77 11.52
CA GLN A 244 10.15 24.75 10.94
C GLN A 244 11.55 24.14 10.92
N CYS A 245 11.71 23.07 10.21
CA CYS A 245 13.03 22.49 10.08
C CYS A 245 13.91 23.38 9.20
N PRO A 246 15.16 23.60 9.61
CA PRO A 246 16.12 24.27 8.77
C PRO A 246 16.27 23.53 7.43
N VAL A 247 16.60 24.27 6.38
CA VAL A 247 16.86 23.71 5.04
C VAL A 247 18.17 22.94 5.10
N THR A 248 18.14 21.73 5.63
CA THR A 248 19.28 20.83 5.73
C THR A 248 18.94 19.53 5.01
N LYS A 249 19.93 18.93 4.39
CA LYS A 249 19.73 17.62 3.76
C LYS A 249 19.56 16.56 4.84
N ALA A 250 18.60 15.69 4.66
CA ALA A 250 18.27 14.60 5.56
C ALA A 250 19.45 13.69 5.91
N TYR A 251 20.32 13.47 4.96
CA TYR A 251 21.46 12.59 5.09
C TYR A 251 22.77 13.34 5.34
N GLY A 252 23.43 13.01 6.46
CA GLY A 252 24.76 13.50 6.79
C GLY A 252 24.80 14.73 7.67
N ASN A 253 23.68 15.33 8.02
CA ASN A 253 23.58 16.35 9.07
C ASN A 253 22.84 15.76 10.26
N GLN A 254 23.27 16.08 11.46
CA GLN A 254 22.72 15.53 12.72
C GLN A 254 21.33 16.11 13.09
N GLU A 255 20.58 16.63 12.14
CA GLU A 255 19.28 17.26 12.38
C GLU A 255 18.15 16.37 11.88
N MET A 256 17.08 16.31 12.67
CA MET A 256 15.91 15.50 12.36
C MET A 256 15.14 16.10 11.17
N ILE A 257 14.72 15.25 10.25
CA ILE A 257 13.89 15.62 9.11
C ILE A 257 12.52 16.04 9.59
N CYS A 258 12.01 17.14 9.09
CA CYS A 258 10.64 17.58 9.30
C CYS A 258 9.84 17.40 8.02
N GLY A 259 8.60 16.94 8.13
CA GLY A 259 7.79 16.80 6.93
C GLY A 259 6.50 16.02 7.13
N GLY A 260 6.56 14.81 7.66
CA GLY A 260 5.37 13.96 7.82
C GLY A 260 4.68 13.63 6.50
N GLY A 261 5.46 13.44 5.42
CA GLY A 261 4.96 13.19 4.08
C GLY A 261 4.03 11.98 4.01
N ILE A 262 2.95 12.08 3.22
CA ILE A 262 2.04 10.95 2.97
C ILE A 262 2.43 10.36 1.61
N TRP A 263 3.27 9.33 1.62
CA TRP A 263 3.90 8.82 0.40
C TRP A 263 3.67 7.33 0.13
N THR A 264 2.96 6.63 1.02
CA THR A 264 2.68 5.19 0.86
C THR A 264 2.12 4.87 -0.54
N PRO A 265 2.75 3.95 -1.31
CA PRO A 265 2.35 3.67 -2.70
C PRO A 265 0.89 3.26 -2.85
N PRO A 266 0.32 2.41 -1.97
CA PRO A 266 -1.10 2.08 -2.05
C PRO A 266 -2.04 3.21 -1.61
N GLY A 267 -1.55 4.33 -1.12
CA GLY A 267 -2.34 5.46 -0.64
C GLY A 267 -2.94 5.27 0.76
N PRO A 268 -3.56 6.32 1.34
CA PRO A 268 -4.31 6.23 2.59
C PRO A 268 -5.36 5.11 2.54
N GLN A 269 -5.61 4.45 3.66
CA GLN A 269 -6.55 3.34 3.69
C GLN A 269 -7.92 3.77 4.20
N ILE A 270 -8.96 3.45 3.46
CA ILE A 270 -10.35 3.82 3.76
C ILE A 270 -11.12 2.55 4.07
N TYR A 271 -11.74 2.53 5.26
CA TYR A 271 -12.55 1.41 5.71
C TYR A 271 -13.93 1.87 6.13
N PRO A 272 -14.98 1.06 5.92
CA PRO A 272 -16.30 1.33 6.47
C PRO A 272 -16.25 1.50 7.99
N SER A 273 -17.05 2.42 8.52
CA SER A 273 -17.27 2.63 9.95
C SER A 273 -18.76 2.88 10.23
N ASP A 274 -19.15 2.93 11.52
CA ASP A 274 -20.53 3.15 11.94
C ASP A 274 -21.08 4.49 11.40
N ASP A 275 -20.22 5.50 11.27
CA ASP A 275 -20.59 6.85 10.80
C ASP A 275 -20.50 7.02 9.27
N THR A 276 -19.99 6.08 8.51
CA THR A 276 -19.80 5.98 7.06
C THR A 276 -18.46 5.34 6.68
N PHE A 277 -17.34 5.99 6.97
CA PHE A 277 -15.98 5.48 6.77
C PHE A 277 -14.98 6.19 7.70
N GLU A 278 -13.83 5.57 7.82
CA GLU A 278 -12.65 6.14 8.50
C GLU A 278 -11.42 6.01 7.58
N ILE A 279 -10.46 6.91 7.75
CA ILE A 279 -9.25 6.96 6.92
C ILE A 279 -8.05 6.78 7.83
N PHE A 280 -7.19 5.80 7.51
CA PHE A 280 -5.91 5.63 8.17
C PHE A 280 -4.80 6.18 7.29
N VAL A 281 -4.02 7.10 7.85
CA VAL A 281 -2.97 7.84 7.15
C VAL A 281 -1.64 7.60 7.85
N PRO A 282 -0.79 6.71 7.33
CA PRO A 282 0.58 6.62 7.79
C PRO A 282 1.37 7.81 7.24
N THR A 283 2.20 8.41 8.09
CA THR A 283 3.02 9.57 7.75
C THR A 283 4.50 9.21 7.76
N GLY A 284 5.26 9.91 6.93
CA GLY A 284 6.69 9.74 6.78
C GLY A 284 7.52 10.48 7.82
N ASN A 285 8.81 10.58 7.56
CA ASN A 285 9.81 11.16 8.45
C ASN A 285 9.43 12.51 9.01
N GLY A 286 9.92 12.77 10.20
CA GLY A 286 9.80 14.03 10.90
C GLY A 286 9.64 13.86 12.38
N GLN A 287 9.66 14.97 13.08
CA GLN A 287 9.44 15.00 14.52
C GLN A 287 7.95 15.02 14.82
N ILE A 288 7.54 14.18 15.77
CA ILE A 288 6.20 14.28 16.33
C ILE A 288 6.17 15.34 17.43
N ASN A 289 5.15 16.19 17.43
CA ASN A 289 4.92 17.14 18.52
C ASN A 289 3.41 17.36 18.76
N LEU A 290 2.87 16.74 19.78
CA LEU A 290 1.45 16.83 20.11
C LEU A 290 0.99 18.26 20.43
N LYS A 291 1.86 19.08 21.05
CA LYS A 291 1.55 20.47 21.41
C LYS A 291 1.49 21.39 20.19
N ARG A 292 2.22 21.04 19.13
CA ARG A 292 2.29 21.80 17.87
C ARG A 292 1.43 21.20 16.76
N HIS A 293 0.73 20.09 17.05
CA HIS A 293 -0.04 19.33 16.09
C HIS A 293 0.77 18.80 14.90
N ASP A 294 2.07 18.55 15.12
CA ASP A 294 2.93 17.89 14.15
C ASP A 294 2.86 16.38 14.35
N TYR A 295 2.46 15.66 13.30
CA TYR A 295 2.16 14.23 13.34
C TYR A 295 2.99 13.45 12.30
N ALA A 296 4.30 13.66 12.30
CA ALA A 296 5.21 12.88 11.49
C ALA A 296 5.47 11.50 12.12
N ASN A 297 5.80 10.53 11.27
CA ASN A 297 6.11 9.14 11.66
C ASN A 297 5.04 8.49 12.57
N THR A 298 3.78 8.66 12.20
CA THR A 298 2.60 8.19 12.96
C THR A 298 1.58 7.53 12.04
N ILE A 299 0.53 6.96 12.63
CA ILE A 299 -0.71 6.65 11.91
C ILE A 299 -1.82 7.52 12.49
N MET A 300 -2.43 8.33 11.65
CA MET A 300 -3.59 9.14 11.99
C MET A 300 -4.87 8.43 11.57
N ARG A 301 -5.90 8.41 12.43
CA ARG A 301 -7.25 7.97 12.09
C ARG A 301 -8.16 9.17 11.94
N LEU A 302 -8.61 9.43 10.72
CA LEU A 302 -9.46 10.57 10.37
C LEU A 302 -10.91 10.14 10.20
N LYS A 303 -11.81 11.05 10.49
CA LYS A 303 -13.23 10.99 10.11
C LYS A 303 -13.45 11.64 8.73
N PRO A 304 -14.63 11.42 8.09
CA PRO A 304 -15.01 12.15 6.89
C PRO A 304 -14.80 13.66 7.03
N GLY A 305 -14.42 14.31 5.93
CA GLY A 305 -14.07 15.74 5.96
C GLY A 305 -12.67 16.01 6.50
N LEU A 306 -11.79 15.01 6.51
CA LEU A 306 -10.43 15.06 7.03
C LEU A 306 -10.33 15.58 8.47
N GLN A 307 -11.39 15.32 9.26
CA GLN A 307 -11.43 15.73 10.67
C GLN A 307 -10.49 14.84 11.47
N PHE A 308 -9.57 15.48 12.18
CA PHE A 308 -8.60 14.79 13.02
C PHE A 308 -8.51 15.45 14.40
N ASP A 309 -8.50 14.61 15.41
CA ASP A 309 -8.15 14.90 16.78
C ASP A 309 -7.46 13.66 17.34
N ALA A 310 -6.22 13.80 17.78
CA ALA A 310 -5.45 12.71 18.36
C ALA A 310 -6.17 12.06 19.56
N SER A 311 -7.00 12.84 20.25
CA SER A 311 -7.76 12.44 21.45
C SER A 311 -6.88 11.73 22.48
N CYS A 312 -5.74 12.35 22.79
CA CYS A 312 -4.85 11.92 23.87
C CYS A 312 -5.30 12.51 25.20
N ASP A 313 -4.99 11.83 26.31
CA ASP A 313 -5.24 12.36 27.65
C ASP A 313 -4.40 13.61 27.91
N THR A 314 -5.05 14.74 28.18
CA THR A 314 -4.39 16.04 28.34
C THR A 314 -3.49 16.13 29.56
N GLN A 315 -3.80 15.36 30.63
CA GLN A 315 -2.98 15.36 31.85
C GLN A 315 -1.72 14.50 31.65
N LEU A 316 -1.88 13.31 31.08
CA LEU A 316 -0.74 12.43 30.76
C LEU A 316 0.19 13.06 29.73
N CYS A 317 -0.34 13.82 28.79
CA CYS A 317 0.43 14.45 27.70
C CYS A 317 0.84 15.90 27.97
N ALA A 318 0.58 16.44 29.16
CA ALA A 318 0.89 17.84 29.51
C ALA A 318 2.38 18.19 29.31
N ASN A 319 3.26 17.24 29.60
CA ASN A 319 4.70 17.39 29.47
C ASN A 319 5.28 16.55 28.31
N PHE A 320 4.50 16.39 27.23
CA PHE A 320 4.97 15.63 26.06
C PHE A 320 6.32 16.14 25.58
N ASP A 321 7.30 15.23 25.57
CA ASP A 321 8.62 15.46 25.01
C ASP A 321 8.75 14.71 23.69
N PRO A 322 8.92 15.39 22.54
CA PRO A 322 9.06 14.75 21.26
C PRO A 322 10.30 13.86 21.14
N LEU A 323 11.35 14.10 21.92
CA LEU A 323 12.57 13.31 21.92
C LEU A 323 12.46 12.06 22.79
N ASN A 324 11.60 12.10 23.81
CA ASN A 324 11.36 10.98 24.70
C ASN A 324 9.85 10.88 25.07
N PRO A 325 8.99 10.46 24.14
CA PRO A 325 7.55 10.40 24.36
C PRO A 325 7.19 9.47 25.52
N ASP A 326 6.44 10.00 26.50
CA ASP A 326 5.96 9.21 27.64
C ASP A 326 5.00 8.10 27.17
N ARG A 327 5.22 6.87 27.65
CA ARG A 327 4.45 5.69 27.26
C ARG A 327 2.97 5.78 27.63
N ALA A 328 2.65 6.35 28.79
CA ALA A 328 1.26 6.49 29.22
C ALA A 328 0.53 7.55 28.35
N CYS A 329 1.20 8.66 28.04
CA CYS A 329 0.68 9.65 27.11
C CYS A 329 0.36 9.03 25.76
N ILE A 330 1.32 8.41 25.07
CA ILE A 330 1.08 7.85 23.73
C ILE A 330 0.07 6.71 23.73
N ALA A 331 0.01 5.91 24.81
CA ALA A 331 -0.99 4.86 24.95
C ALA A 331 -2.41 5.41 25.14
N SER A 332 -2.57 6.63 25.61
CA SER A 332 -3.88 7.27 25.81
C SER A 332 -4.52 7.78 24.52
N CYS A 333 -3.74 7.93 23.44
CA CYS A 333 -4.21 8.56 22.20
C CYS A 333 -5.19 7.64 21.43
N LYS A 334 -6.41 8.08 21.26
CA LYS A 334 -7.45 7.25 20.63
C LYS A 334 -7.32 7.17 19.11
N ASN A 335 -6.91 8.25 18.44
CA ASN A 335 -6.89 8.36 16.99
C ASN A 335 -5.48 8.54 16.42
N LEU A 336 -4.45 8.36 17.23
CA LEU A 336 -3.07 8.51 16.83
C LEU A 336 -2.25 7.31 17.33
N PHE A 337 -1.49 6.69 16.44
CA PHE A 337 -0.48 5.71 16.77
C PHE A 337 0.91 6.33 16.65
N ILE A 338 1.68 6.23 17.71
CA ILE A 338 3.09 6.59 17.77
C ILE A 338 3.87 5.29 17.98
N PRO A 339 4.82 4.93 17.09
CA PRO A 339 5.53 3.66 17.19
C PRO A 339 6.38 3.58 18.46
N ARG A 340 6.32 2.44 19.15
CA ARG A 340 7.13 2.16 20.33
C ARG A 340 7.56 0.69 20.39
N LEU A 341 8.65 0.45 21.09
CA LEU A 341 9.07 -0.90 21.46
C LEU A 341 8.27 -1.40 22.66
N LEU A 342 7.91 -2.66 22.66
CA LEU A 342 7.41 -3.35 23.85
C LEU A 342 8.57 -3.78 24.74
N GLU A 343 8.26 -4.29 25.94
CA GLU A 343 9.24 -4.56 26.98
C GLU A 343 10.34 -5.56 26.55
N ASN A 344 9.97 -6.54 25.71
CA ASN A 344 10.89 -7.58 25.25
C ASN A 344 11.40 -7.37 23.81
N ASP A 345 11.12 -6.21 23.21
CA ASP A 345 11.56 -5.92 21.86
C ASP A 345 13.04 -5.54 21.83
N THR A 346 13.74 -5.99 20.81
CA THR A 346 15.10 -5.56 20.53
C THR A 346 15.08 -4.19 19.85
N PRO A 347 15.75 -3.18 20.39
CA PRO A 347 15.85 -1.89 19.74
C PRO A 347 16.66 -1.98 18.45
N LEU A 348 16.31 -1.12 17.48
CA LEU A 348 17.11 -0.91 16.28
C LEU A 348 18.50 -0.37 16.70
N GLN A 349 19.56 -1.07 16.29
CA GLN A 349 20.95 -0.69 16.57
C GLN A 349 21.75 -0.63 15.28
N PRO A 350 21.70 0.48 14.53
CA PRO A 350 22.53 0.64 13.36
C PRO A 350 24.02 0.67 13.73
N ALA A 351 24.86 0.15 12.83
CA ALA A 351 26.31 0.01 13.04
C ALA A 351 27.01 1.34 13.35
N THR A 352 26.44 2.43 12.91
CA THR A 352 26.98 3.79 13.00
C THR A 352 26.64 4.51 14.31
N GLY A 353 25.84 3.88 15.21
CA GLY A 353 25.47 4.48 16.50
C GLY A 353 24.46 5.64 16.40
N GLU A 354 23.83 5.83 15.23
CA GLU A 354 22.90 6.94 14.98
C GLU A 354 21.65 6.90 15.89
N CYS A 355 21.30 5.74 16.39
CA CYS A 355 20.20 5.55 17.34
C CYS A 355 20.63 5.48 18.81
N ASP A 356 21.91 5.66 19.11
CA ASP A 356 22.39 5.62 20.49
C ASP A 356 21.72 6.75 21.30
N ASN A 357 21.12 6.37 22.43
CA ASN A 357 20.41 7.28 23.34
C ASN A 357 19.17 7.98 22.76
N LYS A 358 18.62 7.52 21.64
CA LYS A 358 17.38 8.03 21.07
C LYS A 358 16.18 7.17 21.43
N ALA A 359 15.01 7.82 21.60
CA ALA A 359 13.75 7.09 21.65
C ALA A 359 13.49 6.39 20.30
N TYR A 360 12.73 5.29 20.35
CA TYR A 360 12.52 4.47 19.15
C TYR A 360 11.90 5.25 17.98
N ALA A 361 10.87 6.05 18.24
CA ALA A 361 10.24 6.87 17.19
C ALA A 361 11.21 7.91 16.60
N GLU A 362 12.08 8.49 17.43
CA GLU A 362 13.14 9.39 16.98
C GLU A 362 14.19 8.65 16.13
N CYS A 363 14.62 7.47 16.59
CA CYS A 363 15.55 6.63 15.84
C CYS A 363 15.01 6.28 14.44
N LEU A 364 13.73 5.90 14.32
CA LEU A 364 13.11 5.63 13.03
C LEU A 364 13.17 6.85 12.10
N ALA A 365 12.90 8.05 12.61
CA ALA A 365 12.97 9.27 11.83
C ALA A 365 14.40 9.57 11.36
N TRP A 366 15.40 9.41 12.24
CA TRP A 366 16.83 9.61 11.91
C TRP A 366 17.33 8.65 10.83
N MET A 367 16.86 7.41 10.86
CA MET A 367 17.28 6.36 9.92
C MET A 367 16.48 6.39 8.61
N ASP A 368 15.52 7.31 8.46
CA ASP A 368 14.54 7.26 7.38
C ASP A 368 13.77 5.92 7.35
N TYR A 369 13.43 5.40 8.53
CA TYR A 369 12.68 4.14 8.70
C TYR A 369 11.26 4.40 9.17
N ASP A 370 10.64 5.38 8.55
CA ASP A 370 9.28 5.81 8.86
C ASP A 370 8.20 4.76 8.53
N LEU A 371 7.00 5.01 9.07
CA LEU A 371 5.81 4.22 8.79
C LEU A 371 5.19 4.52 7.42
N GLY A 372 5.50 5.70 6.86
CA GLY A 372 4.86 6.23 5.66
C GLY A 372 5.07 5.40 4.39
N GLY A 373 6.05 4.48 4.39
CA GLY A 373 6.30 3.57 3.26
C GLY A 373 5.27 2.46 3.10
N SER A 374 4.54 2.11 4.15
CA SER A 374 3.59 0.99 4.13
C SER A 374 2.19 1.43 4.53
N ALA A 375 1.19 0.84 3.89
CA ALA A 375 -0.20 1.05 4.27
C ALA A 375 -0.64 0.02 5.31
N PRO A 376 -1.43 0.42 6.34
CA PRO A 376 -2.00 -0.53 7.27
C PRO A 376 -3.09 -1.37 6.63
N VAL A 377 -3.28 -2.57 7.13
CA VAL A 377 -4.45 -3.39 6.82
C VAL A 377 -5.29 -3.58 8.09
N LYS A 378 -6.60 -3.29 7.97
CA LYS A 378 -7.58 -3.48 9.05
C LYS A 378 -8.19 -4.86 8.96
N ILE A 379 -8.19 -5.58 10.06
CA ILE A 379 -8.68 -6.96 10.15
C ILE A 379 -9.71 -7.03 11.27
N GLN A 380 -10.88 -7.56 10.93
CA GLN A 380 -11.92 -7.88 11.91
C GLN A 380 -11.69 -9.31 12.40
N MET A 381 -11.48 -9.46 13.70
CA MET A 381 -11.34 -10.76 14.36
C MET A 381 -12.71 -11.29 14.80
N GLU A 382 -12.84 -12.61 14.96
CA GLU A 382 -14.10 -13.26 15.33
C GLU A 382 -14.63 -12.86 16.71
N ASN A 383 -13.73 -12.59 17.65
CA ASN A 383 -14.11 -12.11 18.99
C ASN A 383 -14.62 -10.65 19.01
N GLY A 384 -14.83 -10.03 17.86
CA GLY A 384 -15.31 -8.66 17.72
C GLY A 384 -14.22 -7.58 17.82
N LEU A 385 -12.96 -7.95 18.08
CA LEU A 385 -11.83 -7.01 18.01
C LEU A 385 -11.52 -6.63 16.57
N SER A 386 -11.14 -5.39 16.38
CA SER A 386 -10.67 -4.90 15.09
C SER A 386 -9.23 -4.42 15.26
N VAL A 387 -8.32 -4.99 14.49
CA VAL A 387 -6.89 -4.68 14.59
C VAL A 387 -6.36 -4.08 13.30
N LEU A 388 -5.30 -3.27 13.41
CA LEU A 388 -4.47 -2.82 12.29
C LEU A 388 -3.13 -3.56 12.33
N VAL A 389 -2.70 -4.00 11.17
CA VAL A 389 -1.35 -4.51 10.94
C VAL A 389 -0.58 -3.48 10.13
N GLN A 390 0.44 -2.87 10.72
CA GLN A 390 1.27 -1.84 10.10
C GLN A 390 2.72 -2.29 10.02
N PRO A 391 3.23 -2.58 8.82
CA PRO A 391 4.67 -2.77 8.61
C PRO A 391 5.43 -1.44 8.65
N SER A 392 6.71 -1.54 8.99
CA SER A 392 7.64 -0.42 9.07
C SER A 392 8.92 -0.69 8.28
N LYS A 393 9.56 0.35 7.78
CA LYS A 393 10.83 0.26 7.04
C LYS A 393 11.95 -0.42 7.83
N ASP A 394 11.90 -0.42 9.17
CA ASP A 394 12.88 -1.10 10.04
C ASP A 394 12.76 -2.63 10.05
N GLY A 395 11.83 -3.19 9.28
CA GLY A 395 11.57 -4.63 9.24
C GLY A 395 10.68 -5.15 10.37
N GLY A 396 10.14 -4.26 11.19
CA GLY A 396 9.15 -4.55 12.22
C GLY A 396 7.72 -4.46 11.69
N VAL A 397 6.80 -5.12 12.39
CA VAL A 397 5.36 -5.08 12.12
C VAL A 397 4.62 -4.84 13.42
N PHE A 398 3.75 -3.84 13.44
CA PHE A 398 2.94 -3.48 14.60
C PHE A 398 1.55 -4.08 14.50
N LEU A 399 1.01 -4.56 15.63
CA LEU A 399 -0.37 -4.97 15.83
C LEU A 399 -1.04 -4.00 16.78
N ILE A 400 -2.04 -3.29 16.27
CA ILE A 400 -2.59 -2.10 16.91
C ILE A 400 -4.10 -2.27 17.02
N ASP A 401 -4.72 -1.78 18.09
CA ASP A 401 -6.17 -1.67 18.18
C ASP A 401 -6.70 -0.63 17.16
N ALA A 402 -7.56 -1.07 16.24
CA ALA A 402 -8.11 -0.17 15.23
C ALA A 402 -9.07 0.87 15.78
N LYS A 403 -9.65 0.64 16.98
CA LYS A 403 -10.57 1.57 17.64
C LYS A 403 -9.87 2.51 18.62
N HIS A 404 -8.68 2.11 19.09
CA HIS A 404 -7.87 2.90 20.04
C HIS A 404 -6.39 2.79 19.66
N LEU A 405 -5.93 3.60 18.73
CA LEU A 405 -4.61 3.47 18.09
C LEU A 405 -3.44 3.52 19.08
N GLY A 406 -3.57 4.21 20.21
CA GLY A 406 -2.57 4.19 21.28
C GLY A 406 -2.35 2.79 21.89
N THR A 407 -3.28 1.85 21.70
CA THR A 407 -3.14 0.47 22.18
C THR A 407 -2.36 -0.35 21.15
N GLN A 408 -1.10 -0.59 21.42
CA GLN A 408 -0.25 -1.53 20.66
C GLN A 408 -0.30 -2.89 21.35
N TYR A 409 -0.89 -3.89 20.71
CA TYR A 409 -1.00 -5.24 21.23
C TYR A 409 0.31 -6.02 21.11
N ASP A 410 0.99 -5.86 19.95
CA ASP A 410 2.20 -6.60 19.66
C ASP A 410 3.10 -5.85 18.68
N ARG A 411 4.37 -6.26 18.63
CA ARG A 411 5.32 -5.92 17.58
C ARG A 411 6.20 -7.14 17.31
N LEU A 412 6.41 -7.45 16.06
CA LEU A 412 7.31 -8.54 15.68
C LEU A 412 8.32 -8.05 14.65
N GLN A 413 9.61 -8.22 14.96
CA GLN A 413 10.68 -8.03 13.99
C GLN A 413 10.67 -9.22 13.02
N ILE A 414 10.31 -9.00 11.75
CA ILE A 414 10.19 -10.07 10.74
C ILE A 414 11.36 -10.13 9.79
N VAL A 415 12.15 -9.07 9.70
CA VAL A 415 13.41 -9.01 8.95
C VAL A 415 14.54 -8.69 9.91
N ASP A 416 15.62 -9.43 9.85
CA ASP A 416 16.80 -9.13 10.65
C ASP A 416 17.35 -7.76 10.26
N VAL A 417 17.68 -6.95 11.26
CA VAL A 417 18.20 -5.62 11.02
C VAL A 417 19.60 -5.72 10.44
N CYS A 418 19.74 -5.33 9.20
CA CYS A 418 21.03 -5.08 8.61
C CYS A 418 21.71 -3.90 9.33
N GLY A 419 23.01 -4.00 9.62
CA GLY A 419 23.77 -2.85 10.14
C GLY A 419 24.04 -2.87 11.62
N THR A 420 24.06 -4.04 12.25
CA THR A 420 24.72 -4.22 13.55
C THR A 420 26.23 -3.96 13.40
N LYS A 421 26.92 -3.58 14.48
CA LYS A 421 28.36 -3.28 14.48
C LYS A 421 29.26 -4.37 13.86
N THR A 422 28.72 -5.57 13.65
CA THR A 422 29.40 -6.73 13.05
C THR A 422 28.95 -6.99 11.61
N ASP A 423 27.93 -6.29 11.12
CA ASP A 423 27.29 -6.57 9.85
C ASP A 423 27.63 -5.50 8.80
N GLN A 424 28.08 -5.94 7.62
CA GLN A 424 28.44 -5.03 6.52
C GLN A 424 27.25 -4.68 5.63
N CYS A 425 26.04 -5.04 6.03
CA CYS A 425 24.84 -4.73 5.29
C CYS A 425 24.57 -3.23 5.26
N LYS A 426 24.65 -2.63 4.10
CA LYS A 426 24.27 -1.23 3.91
C LYS A 426 22.76 -1.14 3.87
N LEU A 427 22.17 -0.53 4.88
CA LEU A 427 20.77 -0.21 4.90
C LEU A 427 20.45 0.78 3.76
N SER A 428 19.39 0.49 3.03
CA SER A 428 18.85 1.40 2.03
C SER A 428 17.91 2.39 2.73
N TRP A 429 17.89 3.64 2.29
CA TRP A 429 16.87 4.62 2.69
C TRP A 429 15.43 4.12 2.46
N MET A 430 15.24 3.19 1.54
CA MET A 430 13.94 2.56 1.31
C MET A 430 13.53 1.59 2.43
N GLY A 431 14.43 1.26 3.36
CA GLY A 431 14.16 0.31 4.43
C GLY A 431 13.94 -1.13 3.93
N MET A 432 13.38 -1.98 4.76
CA MET A 432 13.21 -3.41 4.50
C MET A 432 11.77 -3.81 4.18
N ILE A 433 10.80 -2.94 4.46
CA ILE A 433 9.39 -3.16 4.12
C ILE A 433 8.76 -1.86 3.62
N VAL A 434 8.34 -1.87 2.36
CA VAL A 434 7.48 -0.83 1.75
C VAL A 434 6.40 -1.58 1.00
N THR A 435 5.18 -1.61 1.55
CA THR A 435 4.12 -2.46 1.01
C THR A 435 2.73 -2.08 1.52
N GLN A 436 1.72 -2.74 0.98
CA GLN A 436 0.46 -3.01 1.65
C GLN A 436 0.37 -4.52 1.88
N PRO A 437 0.26 -4.99 3.12
CA PRO A 437 0.04 -6.40 3.38
C PRO A 437 -1.25 -6.90 2.73
N VAL A 438 -1.27 -8.16 2.34
CA VAL A 438 -2.50 -8.86 2.00
C VAL A 438 -2.89 -9.79 3.13
N HIS A 439 -4.19 -10.02 3.31
CA HIS A 439 -4.68 -10.90 4.37
C HIS A 439 -5.83 -11.78 3.91
N THR A 440 -5.97 -12.90 4.59
CA THR A 440 -7.10 -13.82 4.49
C THR A 440 -7.36 -14.47 5.83
N THR A 441 -8.45 -15.24 5.93
CA THR A 441 -8.77 -16.03 7.12
C THR A 441 -8.81 -17.50 6.72
N ILE A 442 -8.05 -18.35 7.42
CA ILE A 442 -8.01 -19.79 7.23
C ILE A 442 -8.32 -20.46 8.57
N ASN A 443 -9.35 -21.29 8.63
CA ASN A 443 -9.79 -21.95 9.86
C ASN A 443 -9.98 -20.96 11.02
N GLU A 444 -10.66 -19.83 10.73
CA GLU A 444 -10.95 -18.77 11.70
C GLU A 444 -9.74 -17.95 12.16
N GLU A 445 -8.53 -18.31 11.73
CA GLU A 445 -7.31 -17.56 12.04
C GLU A 445 -6.97 -16.56 10.93
N PRO A 446 -6.87 -15.25 11.22
CA PRO A 446 -6.37 -14.27 10.27
C PRO A 446 -4.89 -14.53 9.95
N ILE A 447 -4.58 -14.56 8.67
CA ILE A 447 -3.22 -14.69 8.15
C ILE A 447 -2.88 -13.43 7.36
N VAL A 448 -1.75 -12.82 7.65
CA VAL A 448 -1.25 -11.64 6.96
C VAL A 448 0.06 -12.00 6.26
N VAL A 449 0.16 -11.67 4.97
CA VAL A 449 1.38 -11.89 4.18
C VAL A 449 2.03 -10.57 3.87
N ILE A 450 3.30 -10.44 4.22
CA ILE A 450 4.07 -9.21 4.16
C ILE A 450 5.32 -9.46 3.31
N PRO A 451 5.47 -8.78 2.15
CA PRO A 451 6.71 -8.79 1.39
C PRO A 451 7.81 -8.02 2.11
N THR A 452 8.99 -8.55 2.02
CA THR A 452 10.21 -7.96 2.55
C THR A 452 11.29 -7.93 1.48
N PHE A 453 12.25 -7.03 1.62
CA PHE A 453 13.46 -7.11 0.83
C PHE A 453 14.68 -6.76 1.68
N VAL A 454 15.84 -7.25 1.27
CA VAL A 454 17.12 -6.87 1.87
C VAL A 454 18.15 -6.80 0.74
N PRO A 455 18.88 -5.68 0.58
CA PRO A 455 19.83 -5.51 -0.52
C PRO A 455 21.07 -6.43 -0.39
N ASP A 456 21.34 -6.90 0.81
CA ASP A 456 22.43 -7.81 1.13
C ASP A 456 22.07 -9.27 0.80
N LYS A 457 23.06 -10.06 0.35
CA LYS A 457 22.88 -11.48 -0.01
C LYS A 457 23.02 -12.45 1.15
N THR A 458 23.33 -11.96 2.33
CA THR A 458 23.54 -12.79 3.54
C THR A 458 22.30 -12.86 4.43
N HIS A 459 21.34 -11.94 4.24
CA HIS A 459 20.11 -11.87 5.02
C HIS A 459 18.92 -12.40 4.23
N PRO A 460 18.02 -13.14 4.87
CA PRO A 460 16.81 -13.63 4.21
C PRO A 460 15.83 -12.51 3.89
N ALA A 461 15.25 -12.56 2.70
CA ALA A 461 14.20 -11.66 2.25
C ALA A 461 13.16 -12.44 1.44
N GLY A 462 11.98 -11.87 1.21
CA GLY A 462 10.90 -12.50 0.46
C GLY A 462 9.53 -12.14 1.01
N MET A 463 8.68 -13.13 1.30
CA MET A 463 7.40 -12.95 1.96
C MET A 463 7.41 -13.67 3.31
N VAL A 464 6.86 -13.02 4.32
CA VAL A 464 6.62 -13.59 5.65
C VAL A 464 5.11 -13.61 5.90
N ALA A 465 4.58 -14.77 6.30
CA ALA A 465 3.21 -14.88 6.78
C ALA A 465 3.18 -14.89 8.30
N LEU A 466 2.26 -14.12 8.85
CA LEU A 466 1.98 -14.05 10.27
C LEU A 466 0.52 -14.48 10.49
N LYS A 467 0.29 -15.30 11.51
CA LYS A 467 -1.03 -15.52 12.09
C LYS A 467 -1.27 -14.49 13.17
N ILE A 468 -2.52 -14.08 13.33
CA ILE A 468 -2.94 -13.30 14.50
C ILE A 468 -3.74 -14.26 15.39
N VAL A 469 -3.18 -14.55 16.55
CA VAL A 469 -3.77 -15.48 17.53
C VAL A 469 -4.16 -14.72 18.80
N LEU A 470 -5.07 -15.29 19.59
CA LEU A 470 -5.39 -14.75 20.91
C LEU A 470 -4.58 -15.50 21.97
N GLU A 471 -3.70 -14.78 22.66
CA GLU A 471 -2.98 -15.28 23.83
C GLU A 471 -3.46 -14.51 25.07
N ASN A 472 -4.04 -15.23 26.03
CA ASN A 472 -4.66 -14.62 27.21
C ASN A 472 -5.71 -13.52 26.85
N GLY A 473 -6.45 -13.70 25.77
CA GLY A 473 -7.45 -12.74 25.28
C GLY A 473 -6.90 -11.52 24.54
N GLN A 474 -5.58 -11.43 24.37
CA GLN A 474 -4.91 -10.35 23.63
C GLN A 474 -4.41 -10.83 22.28
N PRO A 475 -4.60 -10.04 21.21
CA PRO A 475 -4.05 -10.37 19.89
C PRO A 475 -2.52 -10.37 19.90
N LYS A 476 -1.92 -11.39 19.29
CA LYS A 476 -0.48 -11.57 19.16
C LYS A 476 -0.13 -12.08 17.78
N PHE A 477 1.05 -11.70 17.30
CA PHE A 477 1.63 -12.26 16.09
C PHE A 477 2.29 -13.60 16.38
N LYS A 478 2.11 -14.53 15.43
CA LYS A 478 2.85 -15.78 15.37
C LYS A 478 3.38 -15.99 13.97
N ARG A 479 4.69 -16.17 13.82
CA ARG A 479 5.28 -16.53 12.52
C ARG A 479 4.63 -17.83 12.05
N PHE A 480 4.21 -17.85 10.79
CA PHE A 480 3.56 -19.02 10.19
C PHE A 480 4.47 -19.69 9.16
N TRP A 481 4.90 -18.94 8.16
CA TRP A 481 5.88 -19.41 7.19
C TRP A 481 6.66 -18.22 6.60
N GLN A 482 7.77 -18.56 5.93
CA GLN A 482 8.58 -17.64 5.14
C GLN A 482 8.82 -18.23 3.76
N PHE A 483 8.73 -17.40 2.73
CA PHE A 483 9.09 -17.74 1.35
C PHE A 483 10.10 -16.72 0.81
N PRO A 484 11.19 -17.16 0.14
CA PRO A 484 11.68 -18.54 0.05
C PRO A 484 12.16 -19.06 1.42
N GLN A 485 12.17 -20.38 1.60
CA GLN A 485 12.77 -20.97 2.80
C GLN A 485 14.28 -20.76 2.74
N THR A 486 14.87 -20.28 3.84
CA THR A 486 16.26 -19.80 3.91
C THR A 486 17.34 -20.89 3.96
N SER A 487 16.96 -22.16 4.04
CA SER A 487 17.88 -23.31 3.99
C SER A 487 18.61 -23.50 2.65
N ASN A 488 18.19 -22.81 1.59
CA ASN A 488 18.80 -22.86 0.29
C ASN A 488 19.61 -21.58 0.02
N LEU A 489 20.90 -21.70 -0.26
CA LEU A 489 21.78 -20.57 -0.61
C LEU A 489 21.32 -19.77 -1.83
N ASP A 490 20.64 -20.42 -2.81
CA ASP A 490 20.08 -19.71 -3.96
C ASP A 490 18.89 -18.82 -3.58
N ALA A 491 18.16 -19.16 -2.53
CA ALA A 491 17.09 -18.33 -1.99
C ALA A 491 17.61 -16.98 -1.49
N LEU A 492 18.85 -16.93 -0.98
CA LEU A 492 19.48 -15.67 -0.52
C LEU A 492 19.79 -14.70 -1.65
N LYS A 493 19.60 -15.08 -2.93
CA LYS A 493 19.77 -14.20 -4.10
C LYS A 493 18.48 -13.51 -4.52
N LEU A 494 17.34 -13.90 -3.96
CA LEU A 494 16.02 -13.38 -4.31
C LEU A 494 15.66 -12.16 -3.45
N PHE A 495 14.75 -11.34 -3.93
CA PHE A 495 14.19 -10.17 -3.20
C PHE A 495 15.28 -9.20 -2.69
N ARG A 496 16.22 -8.83 -3.59
CA ARG A 496 17.30 -7.86 -3.30
C ARG A 496 16.98 -6.44 -3.76
N SER A 497 15.75 -6.22 -4.15
CA SER A 497 15.15 -4.93 -4.46
C SER A 497 13.70 -4.97 -4.03
N HIS A 498 13.06 -3.82 -3.83
CA HIS A 498 11.63 -3.79 -3.51
C HIS A 498 10.83 -4.53 -4.56
N PRO A 499 10.09 -5.58 -4.18
CA PRO A 499 9.21 -6.31 -5.11
C PRO A 499 8.00 -5.46 -5.50
N SER A 500 7.15 -6.05 -6.35
CA SER A 500 5.79 -5.53 -6.52
C SER A 500 5.02 -5.56 -5.20
N LEU A 501 3.91 -4.81 -5.12
CA LEU A 501 2.94 -5.06 -4.06
C LEU A 501 2.32 -6.45 -4.28
N PRO A 502 1.99 -7.18 -3.19
CA PRO A 502 1.35 -8.49 -3.30
C PRO A 502 -0.12 -8.36 -3.68
N THR A 503 -0.67 -9.39 -4.31
CA THR A 503 -2.10 -9.52 -4.55
C THR A 503 -2.57 -10.94 -4.29
N ILE A 504 -3.82 -11.12 -3.86
CA ILE A 504 -4.43 -12.43 -3.61
C ILE A 504 -5.46 -12.71 -4.70
N ASN A 505 -5.41 -13.91 -5.26
CA ASN A 505 -6.49 -14.43 -6.08
C ASN A 505 -7.46 -15.23 -5.19
N LYS A 506 -8.63 -14.67 -4.94
CA LYS A 506 -9.73 -15.34 -4.21
C LYS A 506 -10.54 -16.20 -5.18
N GLN A 507 -9.95 -17.25 -5.70
CA GLN A 507 -10.70 -18.25 -6.48
C GLN A 507 -11.08 -19.40 -5.57
N SER A 508 -12.37 -19.53 -5.30
CA SER A 508 -13.05 -20.63 -4.57
C SER A 508 -12.42 -21.07 -3.24
N ALA A 509 -13.26 -21.44 -2.30
CA ALA A 509 -13.00 -21.99 -0.96
C ALA A 509 -11.59 -21.74 -0.38
N SER A 510 -11.50 -21.02 0.68
CA SER A 510 -10.35 -20.47 1.42
C SER A 510 -9.08 -21.34 1.58
N ALA A 511 -9.12 -22.62 1.26
CA ALA A 511 -7.99 -23.53 1.45
C ALA A 511 -6.88 -23.39 0.40
N ASN A 512 -7.16 -22.84 -0.79
CA ASN A 512 -6.20 -22.75 -1.90
C ASN A 512 -5.92 -21.32 -2.38
N GLU A 513 -6.06 -20.33 -1.50
CA GLU A 513 -5.72 -18.96 -1.84
C GLU A 513 -4.22 -18.83 -2.10
N ILE A 514 -3.89 -18.12 -3.18
CA ILE A 514 -2.52 -17.89 -3.63
C ILE A 514 -2.23 -16.40 -3.53
N VAL A 515 -1.12 -16.06 -2.91
CA VAL A 515 -0.53 -14.73 -3.01
C VAL A 515 0.43 -14.68 -4.19
N TRP A 516 0.27 -13.65 -5.00
CA TRP A 516 1.10 -13.38 -6.17
C TRP A 516 1.98 -12.16 -5.91
N ILE A 517 3.25 -12.28 -6.28
CA ILE A 517 4.25 -11.22 -6.15
C ILE A 517 5.24 -11.30 -7.31
N VAL A 518 5.81 -10.15 -7.67
CA VAL A 518 6.89 -10.07 -8.65
C VAL A 518 8.17 -9.65 -7.95
N ASP A 519 9.15 -10.55 -7.92
CA ASP A 519 10.54 -10.19 -7.59
C ASP A 519 11.15 -9.51 -8.82
N ILE A 520 11.63 -8.28 -8.64
CA ILE A 520 12.15 -7.47 -9.74
C ILE A 520 13.64 -7.69 -10.01
N ASN A 521 14.30 -8.51 -9.20
CA ASN A 521 15.71 -8.84 -9.41
C ASN A 521 15.93 -9.53 -10.75
N GLN A 522 17.08 -9.29 -11.35
CA GLN A 522 17.47 -9.86 -12.63
C GLN A 522 16.42 -9.55 -13.73
N ASN A 523 15.81 -10.56 -14.32
CA ASN A 523 14.81 -10.40 -15.38
C ASN A 523 13.37 -10.31 -14.86
N GLY A 524 13.19 -10.22 -13.54
CA GLY A 524 11.88 -10.27 -12.93
C GLY A 524 11.26 -11.68 -12.94
N THR A 525 10.59 -12.03 -11.84
CA THR A 525 9.93 -13.34 -11.73
C THR A 525 8.63 -13.21 -10.96
N ILE A 526 7.54 -13.73 -11.52
CA ILE A 526 6.26 -13.89 -10.83
C ILE A 526 6.35 -15.15 -9.98
N TYR A 527 6.02 -15.03 -8.71
CA TYR A 527 5.82 -16.14 -7.80
C TYR A 527 4.36 -16.21 -7.36
N GLY A 528 3.79 -17.42 -7.43
CA GLY A 528 2.52 -17.77 -6.78
C GLY A 528 2.82 -18.67 -5.59
N VAL A 529 2.46 -18.21 -4.40
CA VAL A 529 2.72 -18.92 -3.13
C VAL A 529 1.40 -19.18 -2.43
N ARG A 530 1.17 -20.43 -2.05
CA ARG A 530 -0.06 -20.84 -1.38
C ARG A 530 -0.07 -20.33 0.07
N ILE A 531 -1.15 -19.66 0.46
CA ILE A 531 -1.17 -18.96 1.76
C ILE A 531 -1.23 -19.94 2.93
N LYS A 532 -1.88 -21.09 2.79
CA LYS A 532 -2.05 -22.05 3.89
C LYS A 532 -0.74 -22.67 4.43
N ASP A 533 0.34 -22.67 3.63
CA ASP A 533 1.58 -23.38 3.99
C ASP A 533 2.87 -22.75 3.44
N GLY A 534 2.79 -21.67 2.65
CA GLY A 534 3.95 -21.03 2.04
C GLY A 534 4.56 -21.81 0.87
N ALA A 535 3.88 -22.83 0.35
CA ALA A 535 4.38 -23.62 -0.75
C ALA A 535 4.40 -22.81 -2.07
N LEU A 536 5.52 -22.88 -2.78
CA LEU A 536 5.62 -22.37 -4.15
C LEU A 536 4.75 -23.24 -5.08
N VAL A 537 3.71 -22.65 -5.66
CA VAL A 537 2.78 -23.35 -6.55
C VAL A 537 2.87 -22.89 -8.00
N ALA A 538 3.44 -21.69 -8.25
CA ALA A 538 3.68 -21.18 -9.59
C ALA A 538 4.92 -20.29 -9.64
N LYS A 539 5.64 -20.36 -10.76
CA LYS A 539 6.80 -19.51 -11.04
C LYS A 539 6.87 -19.21 -12.52
N GLN A 540 7.07 -17.93 -12.87
CA GLN A 540 7.24 -17.52 -14.26
C GLN A 540 8.19 -16.34 -14.37
N THR A 541 9.24 -16.50 -15.17
CA THR A 541 10.13 -15.39 -15.52
C THR A 541 9.48 -14.47 -16.54
N LEU A 542 9.53 -13.17 -16.31
CA LEU A 542 9.07 -12.13 -17.23
C LEU A 542 9.98 -12.08 -18.46
N LYS A 543 9.48 -11.51 -19.55
CA LYS A 543 10.34 -11.10 -20.68
C LYS A 543 11.13 -9.83 -20.33
N GLY A 544 10.50 -8.92 -19.57
CA GLY A 544 11.10 -7.68 -19.11
C GLY A 544 11.49 -7.71 -17.63
N ALA A 545 12.08 -6.63 -17.15
CA ALA A 545 12.30 -6.41 -15.73
C ALA A 545 10.98 -6.00 -15.05
N GLY A 546 10.68 -6.55 -13.88
CA GLY A 546 9.53 -6.16 -13.11
C GLY A 546 9.61 -4.71 -12.60
N ARG A 547 8.47 -4.16 -12.17
CA ARG A 547 8.39 -2.82 -11.58
C ARG A 547 8.20 -2.90 -10.08
N PRO A 548 9.01 -2.16 -9.29
CA PRO A 548 8.81 -2.10 -7.85
C PRO A 548 7.49 -1.41 -7.53
N LEU A 549 6.84 -1.86 -6.47
CA LEU A 549 5.65 -1.23 -5.87
C LEU A 549 4.41 -1.15 -6.77
N SER A 550 4.47 -1.70 -8.00
CA SER A 550 3.31 -1.84 -8.88
C SER A 550 2.58 -3.14 -8.55
N THR A 551 1.27 -3.08 -8.29
CA THR A 551 0.47 -4.25 -7.95
C THR A 551 0.16 -5.06 -9.20
N PRO A 552 0.43 -6.38 -9.26
CA PRO A 552 -0.07 -7.24 -10.32
C PRO A 552 -1.59 -7.24 -10.33
N LEU A 553 -2.19 -7.02 -11.49
CA LEU A 553 -3.63 -7.06 -11.64
C LEU A 553 -4.07 -8.49 -11.95
N ILE A 554 -5.01 -9.02 -11.18
CA ILE A 554 -5.62 -10.33 -11.43
C ILE A 554 -7.08 -10.13 -11.82
N PHE A 555 -7.46 -10.72 -12.95
CA PHE A 555 -8.83 -10.76 -13.38
C PHE A 555 -9.16 -12.11 -14.00
N SER A 556 -10.22 -12.75 -13.53
CA SER A 556 -10.53 -14.14 -13.88
C SER A 556 -9.31 -15.04 -13.60
N ASN A 557 -8.82 -15.75 -14.60
CA ASN A 557 -7.62 -16.58 -14.50
C ASN A 557 -6.39 -15.91 -15.15
N ASN A 558 -6.39 -14.60 -15.31
CA ASN A 558 -5.26 -13.89 -15.93
C ASN A 558 -4.57 -12.98 -14.91
N ILE A 559 -3.25 -12.89 -15.01
CA ILE A 559 -2.41 -11.97 -14.27
C ILE A 559 -1.72 -11.02 -15.26
N TYR A 560 -1.76 -9.71 -14.96
CA TYR A 560 -1.18 -8.65 -15.78
C TYR A 560 -0.12 -7.92 -14.95
N VAL A 561 1.05 -7.76 -15.52
CA VAL A 561 2.23 -7.21 -14.83
C VAL A 561 2.85 -6.10 -15.66
N ALA A 562 3.11 -4.96 -15.04
CA ALA A 562 3.94 -3.93 -15.65
C ALA A 562 5.41 -4.36 -15.66
N SER A 563 6.08 -4.22 -16.80
CA SER A 563 7.48 -4.57 -16.95
C SER A 563 8.23 -3.58 -17.85
N ILE A 564 9.56 -3.65 -17.84
CA ILE A 564 10.44 -2.85 -18.68
C ILE A 564 11.10 -3.78 -19.69
N MET A 565 11.08 -3.43 -20.98
CA MET A 565 11.74 -4.20 -22.02
C MET A 565 13.25 -4.24 -21.81
N PRO A 566 13.90 -5.41 -21.95
CA PRO A 566 15.33 -5.57 -21.74
C PRO A 566 16.16 -4.59 -22.57
N GLY A 567 17.16 -3.96 -21.96
CA GLY A 567 18.07 -3.03 -22.63
C GLY A 567 17.46 -1.69 -23.07
N THR A 568 16.26 -1.37 -22.61
CA THR A 568 15.56 -0.13 -22.93
C THR A 568 14.93 0.48 -21.67
N ASN A 569 14.40 1.70 -21.79
CA ASN A 569 13.53 2.31 -20.78
C ASN A 569 12.04 2.14 -21.14
N LYS A 570 11.72 1.38 -22.20
CA LYS A 570 10.34 1.21 -22.66
C LYS A 570 9.59 0.27 -21.75
N ALA A 571 8.42 0.69 -21.32
CA ALA A 571 7.53 -0.15 -20.53
C ALA A 571 6.56 -0.94 -21.40
N MET A 572 6.07 -2.05 -20.86
CA MET A 572 5.03 -2.90 -21.45
C MET A 572 4.19 -3.55 -20.36
N ILE A 573 3.06 -4.10 -20.74
CA ILE A 573 2.29 -5.03 -19.90
C ILE A 573 2.55 -6.44 -20.41
N GLU A 574 2.86 -7.34 -19.50
CA GLU A 574 2.88 -8.78 -19.75
C GLU A 574 1.65 -9.44 -19.14
N ALA A 575 1.03 -10.36 -19.85
CA ALA A 575 -0.12 -11.10 -19.35
C ALA A 575 0.11 -12.61 -19.42
N TYR A 576 -0.39 -13.28 -18.40
CA TYR A 576 -0.29 -14.73 -18.24
C TYR A 576 -1.63 -15.30 -17.80
N ARG A 577 -2.00 -16.46 -18.39
CA ARG A 577 -3.15 -17.25 -17.92
C ARG A 577 -2.69 -18.21 -16.85
N ILE A 578 -3.43 -18.23 -15.75
CA ILE A 578 -3.24 -19.20 -14.67
C ILE A 578 -4.02 -20.47 -15.06
N GLU A 579 -3.29 -21.54 -15.32
CA GLU A 579 -3.85 -22.86 -15.64
C GLU A 579 -3.63 -23.78 -14.44
N ILE A 580 -4.69 -24.48 -14.01
CA ILE A 580 -4.66 -25.42 -12.88
C ILE A 580 -4.57 -26.83 -13.42
N THR A 581 -3.50 -27.53 -13.07
CA THR A 581 -3.36 -28.98 -13.34
C THR A 581 -3.61 -29.74 -12.05
N LYS A 582 -4.63 -30.60 -12.05
CA LYS A 582 -4.89 -31.54 -10.95
C LYS A 582 -4.09 -32.80 -11.23
N ASN A 583 -3.15 -33.12 -10.33
CA ASN A 583 -2.43 -34.40 -10.37
C ASN A 583 -3.23 -35.49 -9.66
#